data_1ec9205dc82f03e420eb27c6dacce774
#
_entry.id   1ec9205dc82f03e420eb27c6dacce774
#
_cell.length_a   1.000
_cell.length_b   1.000
_cell.length_c   1.000
_cell.angle_alpha   90.00
_cell.angle_beta   90.00
_cell.angle_gamma   90.00
#
_symmetry.space_group_name_H-M   'P 1'
#
loop_
_entity.id
_entity.type
_entity.pdbx_description
1 polymer ?
#
loop_
_entity_poly.entity_id
_entity_poly.type
_entity_poly.pdbx_seq_one_letter_code
_entity_poly.pdbx_strand_id
1 'polypeptide(L)'
;MVRDLLPQAELYVHEDAGTRQIDGFIGLTENHIEGIFVAKAARSKGIGKALLEYAKSRKPCLTLSVYQKNQRALAFYRREQFVVQSEGIDEDTNEAEIQMLWTR
;
A
#
# COMPACT_ATOMS: atom_id res chain seq x y z
N MET A 1 2.17 0.78 -15.58
CA MET A 1 0.70 0.63 -15.73
C MET A 1 0.15 -0.28 -14.62
N VAL A 2 -0.90 0.15 -13.96
CA VAL A 2 -1.53 -0.62 -12.89
C VAL A 2 -2.80 -1.28 -13.43
N ARG A 3 -2.99 -2.55 -13.10
CA ARG A 3 -4.18 -3.31 -13.51
C ARG A 3 -4.55 -4.36 -12.49
N ASP A 4 -5.78 -4.85 -12.61
CA ASP A 4 -6.26 -5.96 -11.79
C ASP A 4 -5.55 -7.24 -12.26
N LEU A 5 -4.95 -7.97 -11.32
CA LEU A 5 -4.36 -9.25 -11.62
C LEU A 5 -5.41 -10.36 -11.50
N LEU A 6 -6.13 -10.35 -10.38
CA LEU A 6 -7.18 -11.31 -10.08
C LEU A 6 -8.41 -10.53 -9.64
N PRO A 7 -9.44 -10.43 -10.49
CA PRO A 7 -10.60 -9.61 -10.16
C PRO A 7 -11.29 -9.99 -8.85
N GLN A 8 -11.21 -11.26 -8.48
CA GLN A 8 -11.87 -11.77 -7.28
C GLN A 8 -11.09 -11.57 -6.01
N ALA A 9 -9.79 -11.27 -6.11
CA ALA A 9 -8.90 -11.18 -4.96
C ALA A 9 -8.47 -9.75 -4.62
N GLU A 10 -8.96 -8.77 -5.37
CA GLU A 10 -8.57 -7.36 -5.21
C GLU A 10 -7.06 -7.19 -5.13
N LEU A 11 -6.36 -7.80 -6.06
CA LEU A 11 -4.91 -7.72 -6.19
C LEU A 11 -4.59 -6.93 -7.45
N TYR A 12 -3.97 -5.77 -7.28
CA TYR A 12 -3.59 -4.90 -8.38
C TYR A 12 -2.08 -4.93 -8.53
N VAL A 13 -1.61 -4.93 -9.77
CA VAL A 13 -0.19 -5.01 -10.05
C VAL A 13 0.25 -3.85 -10.93
N HIS A 14 1.50 -3.45 -10.77
CA HIS A 14 2.15 -2.51 -11.68
C HIS A 14 3.01 -3.32 -12.66
N GLU A 15 2.82 -3.08 -13.94
CA GLU A 15 3.56 -3.73 -14.99
C GLU A 15 4.44 -2.72 -15.69
N ASP A 16 5.73 -3.04 -15.82
CA ASP A 16 6.67 -2.18 -16.54
C ASP A 16 6.34 -2.19 -18.03
N ALA A 17 6.15 -1.02 -18.63
CA ALA A 17 5.74 -0.89 -20.02
C ALA A 17 6.81 -1.40 -21.00
N GLY A 18 8.07 -1.31 -20.61
CA GLY A 18 9.19 -1.73 -21.47
C GLY A 18 9.44 -3.24 -21.44
N THR A 19 9.52 -3.82 -20.25
CA THR A 19 9.84 -5.23 -20.08
C THR A 19 8.62 -6.12 -19.95
N ARG A 20 7.45 -5.55 -19.66
CA ARG A 20 6.19 -6.28 -19.43
C ARG A 20 6.26 -7.14 -18.16
N GLN A 21 7.20 -6.88 -17.29
CA GLN A 21 7.33 -7.58 -16.01
C GLN A 21 6.55 -6.88 -14.91
N ILE A 22 6.04 -7.65 -13.96
CA ILE A 22 5.38 -7.11 -12.79
C ILE A 22 6.44 -6.66 -11.81
N ASP A 23 6.47 -5.36 -11.48
CA ASP A 23 7.46 -4.78 -10.58
C ASP A 23 6.87 -4.23 -9.28
N GLY A 24 5.58 -4.44 -9.06
CA GLY A 24 4.95 -4.09 -7.79
C GLY A 24 3.53 -4.59 -7.71
N PHE A 25 3.00 -4.66 -6.49
CA PHE A 25 1.59 -5.05 -6.30
C PHE A 25 1.05 -4.44 -5.01
N ILE A 26 -0.28 -4.35 -4.94
CA ILE A 26 -1.02 -3.98 -3.74
C ILE A 26 -2.21 -4.91 -3.60
N GLY A 27 -2.38 -5.47 -2.42
CA GLY A 27 -3.50 -6.35 -2.11
C GLY A 27 -4.43 -5.70 -1.11
N LEU A 28 -5.73 -5.84 -1.33
CA LEU A 28 -6.77 -5.26 -0.48
C LEU A 28 -7.74 -6.33 0.00
N THR A 29 -8.24 -6.13 1.22
CA THR A 29 -9.41 -6.83 1.72
C THR A 29 -10.41 -5.75 2.10
N GLU A 30 -11.47 -5.63 1.34
CA GLU A 30 -12.44 -4.53 1.48
C GLU A 30 -11.70 -3.20 1.36
N ASN A 31 -11.69 -2.37 2.40
CA ASN A 31 -11.00 -1.08 2.40
C ASN A 31 -9.63 -1.12 3.07
N HIS A 32 -9.16 -2.32 3.44
CA HIS A 32 -7.89 -2.48 4.16
C HIS A 32 -6.79 -2.94 3.22
N ILE A 33 -5.67 -2.24 3.23
CA ILE A 33 -4.49 -2.62 2.47
C ILE A 33 -3.76 -3.72 3.25
N GLU A 34 -3.76 -4.93 2.70
CA GLU A 34 -3.09 -6.07 3.32
C GLU A 34 -1.58 -6.03 3.09
N GLY A 35 -1.16 -5.51 1.96
CA GLY A 35 0.25 -5.38 1.66
C GLY A 35 0.48 -4.59 0.39
N ILE A 36 1.65 -3.97 0.31
CA ILE A 36 2.12 -3.28 -0.88
C ILE A 36 3.59 -3.62 -1.05
N PHE A 37 3.98 -3.96 -2.26
CA PHE A 37 5.34 -4.35 -2.57
C PHE A 37 5.80 -3.70 -3.86
N VAL A 38 7.04 -3.21 -3.86
CA VAL A 38 7.70 -2.69 -5.06
C VAL A 38 9.07 -3.37 -5.15
N ALA A 39 9.37 -3.94 -6.30
CA ALA A 39 10.65 -4.60 -6.52
C ALA A 39 11.80 -3.63 -6.24
N LYS A 40 12.86 -4.15 -5.62
CA LYS A 40 13.99 -3.31 -5.20
C LYS A 40 14.57 -2.50 -6.36
N ALA A 41 14.71 -3.11 -7.53
CA ALA A 41 15.25 -2.44 -8.71
C ALA A 41 14.32 -1.36 -9.26
N ALA A 42 13.05 -1.38 -8.88
CA ALA A 42 12.05 -0.44 -9.38
C ALA A 42 11.67 0.63 -8.36
N ARG A 43 12.31 0.64 -7.18
CA ARG A 43 12.04 1.64 -6.16
C ARG A 43 12.44 3.03 -6.64
N SER A 44 11.77 4.06 -6.11
CA SER A 44 11.99 5.46 -6.46
C SER A 44 11.52 5.85 -7.85
N LYS A 45 10.71 4.99 -8.49
CA LYS A 45 10.11 5.28 -9.80
C LYS A 45 8.64 5.67 -9.71
N GLY A 46 8.14 5.91 -8.49
CA GLY A 46 6.75 6.28 -8.30
C GLY A 46 5.75 5.14 -8.41
N ILE A 47 6.23 3.89 -8.37
CA ILE A 47 5.36 2.72 -8.52
C ILE A 47 4.44 2.55 -7.31
N GLY A 48 4.96 2.73 -6.09
CA GLY A 48 4.14 2.68 -4.88
C GLY A 48 3.04 3.72 -4.89
N LYS A 49 3.37 4.93 -5.33
CA LYS A 49 2.37 6.00 -5.47
C LYS A 49 1.30 5.63 -6.51
N ALA A 50 1.71 5.07 -7.64
CA ALA A 50 0.78 4.66 -8.70
C ALA A 50 -0.18 3.57 -8.20
N LEU A 51 0.33 2.60 -7.44
CA LEU A 51 -0.49 1.56 -6.85
C LEU A 51 -1.52 2.13 -5.86
N LEU A 52 -1.08 3.05 -4.99
CA LEU A 52 -1.98 3.70 -4.05
C LEU A 52 -3.03 4.55 -4.76
N GLU A 53 -2.64 5.29 -5.80
CA GLU A 53 -3.58 6.11 -6.58
C GLU A 53 -4.66 5.25 -7.22
N TYR A 54 -4.27 4.08 -7.73
CA TYR A 54 -5.22 3.14 -8.31
C TYR A 54 -6.21 2.64 -7.26
N ALA A 55 -5.70 2.25 -6.08
CA ALA A 55 -6.55 1.79 -4.98
C ALA A 55 -7.50 2.90 -4.53
N LYS A 56 -7.01 4.14 -4.43
CA LYS A 56 -7.83 5.29 -4.07
C LYS A 56 -8.95 5.54 -5.06
N SER A 57 -8.72 5.26 -6.35
CA SER A 57 -9.73 5.43 -7.37
C SER A 57 -10.88 4.42 -7.23
N ARG A 58 -10.62 3.31 -6.55
CA ARG A 58 -11.57 2.21 -6.40
C ARG A 58 -12.30 2.20 -5.07
N LYS A 59 -11.81 2.93 -4.06
CA LYS A 59 -12.34 2.87 -2.71
C LYS A 59 -12.62 4.27 -2.17
N PRO A 60 -13.67 4.44 -1.34
CA PRO A 60 -13.95 5.73 -0.71
C PRO A 60 -12.98 6.04 0.44
N CYS A 61 -12.37 5.01 1.01
CA CYS A 61 -11.38 5.16 2.07
C CYS A 61 -10.47 3.93 2.06
N LEU A 62 -9.30 4.07 2.68
CA LEU A 62 -8.34 2.98 2.80
C LEU A 62 -7.73 3.02 4.19
N THR A 63 -7.55 1.83 4.78
CA THR A 63 -6.84 1.69 6.05
C THR A 63 -5.62 0.81 5.86
N LEU A 64 -4.64 0.96 6.74
CA LEU A 64 -3.47 0.10 6.75
C LEU A 64 -2.86 0.07 8.15
N SER A 65 -2.00 -0.91 8.37
CA SER A 65 -1.21 -1.03 9.58
C SER A 65 0.27 -0.98 9.22
N VAL A 66 1.05 -0.26 9.99
CA VAL A 66 2.48 -0.15 9.77
C VAL A 66 3.20 -0.13 11.11
N TYR A 67 4.33 -0.84 11.20
CA TYR A 67 5.10 -0.82 12.44
C TYR A 67 5.72 0.55 12.68
N GLN A 68 5.66 1.00 13.92
CA GLN A 68 6.20 2.30 14.30
C GLN A 68 7.67 2.45 13.95
N LYS A 69 8.43 1.36 14.04
CA LYS A 69 9.85 1.38 13.71
C LYS A 69 10.13 1.59 12.22
N ASN A 70 9.13 1.38 11.37
CA ASN A 70 9.28 1.56 9.93
C ASN A 70 9.01 3.02 9.55
N GLN A 71 9.96 3.90 9.88
CA GLN A 71 9.82 5.34 9.67
C GLN A 71 9.72 5.71 8.19
N ARG A 72 10.35 4.93 7.34
CA ARG A 72 10.32 5.17 5.89
C ARG A 72 8.92 4.96 5.33
N ALA A 73 8.27 3.88 5.73
CA ALA A 73 6.89 3.61 5.31
C ALA A 73 5.93 4.66 5.87
N LEU A 74 6.10 5.04 7.14
CA LEU A 74 5.27 6.08 7.73
C LEU A 74 5.36 7.39 6.95
N ALA A 75 6.58 7.81 6.60
CA ALA A 75 6.79 9.03 5.83
C ALA A 75 6.13 8.93 4.47
N PHE A 76 6.24 7.77 3.82
CA PHE A 76 5.63 7.53 2.52
C PHE A 76 4.11 7.67 2.59
N TYR A 77 3.47 6.99 3.54
CA TYR A 77 2.01 7.05 3.65
C TYR A 77 1.50 8.43 4.04
N ARG A 78 2.25 9.17 4.87
CA ARG A 78 1.88 10.55 5.18
C ARG A 78 1.93 11.44 3.96
N ARG A 79 2.93 11.27 3.10
CA ARG A 79 2.99 12.02 1.83
C ARG A 79 1.82 11.66 0.92
N GLU A 80 1.30 10.44 1.04
CA GLU A 80 0.16 9.99 0.25
C GLU A 80 -1.18 10.28 0.94
N GLN A 81 -1.18 11.18 1.91
CA GLN A 81 -2.38 11.71 2.55
C GLN A 81 -3.03 10.77 3.56
N PHE A 82 -2.32 9.78 4.03
CA PHE A 82 -2.79 8.96 5.15
C PHE A 82 -2.50 9.66 6.47
N VAL A 83 -3.41 9.53 7.42
CA VAL A 83 -3.27 10.10 8.76
C VAL A 83 -3.32 9.00 9.79
N VAL A 84 -2.70 9.24 10.94
CA VAL A 84 -2.73 8.27 12.05
C VAL A 84 -4.15 8.20 12.61
N GLN A 85 -4.69 6.99 12.69
CA GLN A 85 -6.01 6.73 13.24
C GLN A 85 -5.92 6.23 14.69
N SER A 86 -5.01 5.29 14.94
CA SER A 86 -4.81 4.72 16.27
C SER A 86 -3.43 4.08 16.35
N GLU A 87 -3.03 3.74 17.57
CA GLU A 87 -1.77 3.04 17.83
C GLU A 87 -2.06 1.86 18.75
N GLY A 88 -1.26 0.80 18.61
CA GLY A 88 -1.41 -0.40 19.40
C GLY A 88 -0.16 -1.25 19.35
N ILE A 89 -0.30 -2.48 19.83
CA ILE A 89 0.78 -3.46 19.83
C ILE A 89 0.32 -4.67 19.03
N ASP A 90 1.17 -5.11 18.10
CA ASP A 90 0.94 -6.35 17.37
C ASP A 90 1.21 -7.51 18.32
N GLU A 91 0.20 -8.30 18.63
CA GLU A 91 0.32 -9.39 19.60
C GLU A 91 1.30 -10.49 19.18
N ASP A 92 1.43 -10.69 17.87
CA ASP A 92 2.31 -11.75 17.35
C ASP A 92 3.79 -11.37 17.45
N THR A 93 4.12 -10.11 17.21
CA THR A 93 5.51 -9.64 17.19
C THR A 93 5.88 -8.81 18.41
N ASN A 94 4.90 -8.37 19.19
CA ASN A 94 5.07 -7.46 20.32
C ASN A 94 5.68 -6.13 19.92
N GLU A 95 5.49 -5.71 18.66
CA GLU A 95 5.97 -4.45 18.11
C GLU A 95 4.88 -3.41 18.10
N ALA A 96 5.25 -2.15 18.35
CA ALA A 96 4.32 -1.04 18.25
C ALA A 96 3.86 -0.86 16.80
N GLU A 97 2.56 -0.72 16.63
CA GLU A 97 1.91 -0.68 15.32
C GLU A 97 1.02 0.55 15.23
N ILE A 98 1.02 1.19 14.07
CA ILE A 98 0.22 2.38 13.80
C ILE A 98 -0.82 2.05 12.75
N GLN A 99 -2.07 2.37 13.05
CA GLN A 99 -3.17 2.25 12.10
C GLN A 99 -3.33 3.59 11.40
N MET A 100 -3.36 3.58 10.08
CA MET A 100 -3.50 4.80 9.29
C MET A 100 -4.74 4.74 8.43
N LEU A 101 -5.28 5.92 8.10
CA LEU A 101 -6.50 6.06 7.34
C LEU A 101 -6.35 7.14 6.27
N TRP A 102 -6.84 6.84 5.08
CA TRP A 102 -7.05 7.82 4.01
C TRP A 102 -8.53 7.84 3.66
N THR A 103 -9.11 9.03 3.52
CA THR A 103 -10.49 9.20 3.06
C THR A 103 -10.49 10.14 1.85
N ARG A 104 -11.42 9.87 0.96
CA ARG A 104 -11.61 10.70 -0.22
C ARG A 104 -12.10 12.10 0.13
#